data_35a0796f66ed984797d941ff0670c77e
#
_entry.id   35a0796f66ed984797d941ff0670c77e
#
_cell.length_a   1.000
_cell.length_b   1.000
_cell.length_c   1.000
_cell.angle_alpha   90.00
_cell.angle_beta   90.00
_cell.angle_gamma   90.00
#
_symmetry.space_group_name_H-M   'P 1'
#
loop_
_entity.id
_entity.type
_entity.pdbx_description
1 polymer ?
#
loop_
_entity_poly.entity_id
_entity_poly.type
_entity_poly.pdbx_seq_one_letter_code
_entity_poly.pdbx_strand_id
1 'polypeptide(L)'
;MNEELKLHIKKPQRRATFSLIAILSTIVSIGFGILFLCVPSFVAIIFFVIAADGIVYLIHSSRTAKKEVKENIYKPIIFNADKNLTFDEIVSIFKNLTDEDNQLSTSEDVRFFRLKKIFKLRTVIYRTDNFNKKDFDNSKDRINKKANKELNISQWVNRTEAGNMMRFNIICTDVLNDALYQFLSQNANRNLTRVEGIINIAVVGNQIMIPPLYGECDLAEISRYKGVIKFINQVLLNNN
;
A
#
# COMPACT_ATOMS: atom_id res chain seq x y z
N MET A 1 -15.38 10.11 3.77
CA MET A 1 -14.00 9.72 4.18
C MET A 1 -13.78 10.29 5.57
N ASN A 2 -13.64 9.40 6.58
CA ASN A 2 -13.54 9.73 7.99
C ASN A 2 -12.36 10.68 8.24
N GLU A 3 -12.48 11.64 9.18
CA GLU A 3 -11.43 12.63 9.48
C GLU A 3 -10.13 11.97 9.97
N GLU A 4 -10.26 10.92 10.73
CA GLU A 4 -9.15 10.11 11.23
C GLU A 4 -8.31 9.51 10.07
N LEU A 5 -8.98 9.01 9.02
CA LEU A 5 -8.35 8.48 7.83
C LEU A 5 -7.61 9.57 7.03
N LYS A 6 -8.19 10.79 6.97
CA LYS A 6 -7.53 11.95 6.36
C LYS A 6 -6.22 12.30 7.09
N LEU A 7 -6.21 12.20 8.41
CA LEU A 7 -5.03 12.48 9.24
C LEU A 7 -3.91 11.46 8.99
N HIS A 8 -4.24 10.16 8.89
CA HIS A 8 -3.28 9.08 8.63
C HIS A 8 -2.57 9.23 7.28
N ILE A 9 -3.24 9.79 6.27
CA ILE A 9 -2.64 10.02 4.95
C ILE A 9 -1.94 11.39 4.88
N LYS A 10 -2.49 12.41 5.52
CA LYS A 10 -2.03 13.81 5.40
C LYS A 10 -0.61 13.99 5.95
N LYS A 11 -0.28 13.33 7.06
CA LYS A 11 1.05 13.45 7.69
C LYS A 11 2.17 12.84 6.83
N PRO A 12 2.09 11.57 6.37
CA PRO A 12 3.06 11.01 5.44
C PRO A 12 3.13 11.78 4.12
N GLN A 13 2.00 12.22 3.58
CA GLN A 13 1.95 13.01 2.35
C GLN A 13 2.70 14.34 2.48
N ARG A 14 2.47 15.10 3.55
CA ARG A 14 3.20 16.37 3.79
C ARG A 14 4.70 16.10 3.88
N ARG A 15 5.11 15.08 4.64
CA ARG A 15 6.52 14.71 4.78
C ARG A 15 7.15 14.38 3.43
N ALA A 16 6.51 13.53 2.60
CA ALA A 16 7.00 13.15 1.28
C ALA A 16 7.13 14.37 0.35
N THR A 17 6.12 15.26 0.35
CA THR A 17 6.15 16.50 -0.45
C THR A 17 7.27 17.42 -0.03
N PHE A 18 7.45 17.67 1.27
CA PHE A 18 8.54 18.53 1.75
C PHE A 18 9.91 17.91 1.51
N SER A 19 10.07 16.58 1.65
CA SER A 19 11.32 15.91 1.32
C SER A 19 11.66 16.03 -0.17
N LEU A 20 10.66 15.93 -1.06
CA LEU A 20 10.87 16.14 -2.50
C LEU A 20 11.31 17.58 -2.81
N ILE A 21 10.64 18.57 -2.20
CA ILE A 21 11.01 19.98 -2.35
C ILE A 21 12.45 20.21 -1.83
N ALA A 22 12.79 19.66 -0.67
CA ALA A 22 14.13 19.78 -0.10
C ALA A 22 15.20 19.16 -1.02
N ILE A 23 14.95 17.99 -1.60
CA ILE A 23 15.86 17.34 -2.55
C ILE A 23 16.08 18.26 -3.77
N LEU A 24 14.99 18.72 -4.39
CA LEU A 24 15.05 19.58 -5.58
C LEU A 24 15.77 20.89 -5.29
N SER A 25 15.43 21.57 -4.19
CA SER A 25 16.09 22.82 -3.80
C SER A 25 17.59 22.62 -3.51
N THR A 26 17.96 21.52 -2.87
CA THR A 26 19.36 21.17 -2.60
C THR A 26 20.15 20.98 -3.90
N ILE A 27 19.61 20.20 -4.85
CA ILE A 27 20.27 19.94 -6.15
C ILE A 27 20.45 21.25 -6.92
N VAL A 28 19.39 22.06 -7.02
CA VAL A 28 19.40 23.34 -7.72
C VAL A 28 20.41 24.29 -7.06
N SER A 29 20.39 24.38 -5.71
CA SER A 29 21.28 25.28 -4.97
C SER A 29 22.74 24.90 -5.10
N ILE A 30 23.06 23.58 -5.09
CA ILE A 30 24.44 23.11 -5.33
C ILE A 30 24.87 23.50 -6.77
N GLY A 31 24.00 23.27 -7.78
CA GLY A 31 24.29 23.61 -9.17
C GLY A 31 24.59 25.10 -9.35
N PHE A 32 23.75 25.97 -8.81
CA PHE A 32 23.99 27.42 -8.85
C PHE A 32 25.19 27.84 -8.02
N GLY A 33 25.38 27.26 -6.82
CA GLY A 33 26.57 27.53 -6.00
C GLY A 33 27.87 27.28 -6.76
N ILE A 34 27.95 26.15 -7.51
CA ILE A 34 29.14 25.82 -8.33
C ILE A 34 29.30 26.83 -9.48
N LEU A 35 28.21 27.17 -10.17
CA LEU A 35 28.27 28.15 -11.26
C LEU A 35 28.76 29.54 -10.79
N PHE A 36 28.41 29.95 -9.59
CA PHE A 36 28.81 31.24 -9.01
C PHE A 36 30.17 31.23 -8.29
N LEU A 37 30.82 30.06 -8.16
CA LEU A 37 32.20 30.00 -7.57
C LEU A 37 33.22 30.76 -8.40
N CYS A 38 33.01 30.92 -9.70
CA CYS A 38 33.92 31.66 -10.60
C CYS A 38 33.73 33.18 -10.50
N VAL A 39 32.72 33.67 -9.79
CA VAL A 39 32.48 35.07 -9.56
C VAL A 39 32.62 35.31 -8.05
N PRO A 40 33.45 36.22 -7.59
CA PRO A 40 33.59 36.52 -6.16
C PRO A 40 32.29 37.18 -5.69
N SER A 41 31.30 36.39 -5.38
CA SER A 41 29.97 36.88 -5.05
C SER A 41 29.44 36.20 -3.79
N PHE A 42 28.96 37.03 -2.92
CA PHE A 42 28.10 36.73 -1.80
C PHE A 42 26.93 35.80 -2.13
N VAL A 43 26.52 35.77 -3.41
CA VAL A 43 25.43 34.95 -3.94
C VAL A 43 25.72 33.46 -3.83
N ALA A 44 26.97 33.00 -4.07
CA ALA A 44 27.35 31.58 -3.91
C ALA A 44 27.12 31.08 -2.48
N ILE A 45 27.42 31.92 -1.49
CA ILE A 45 27.22 31.57 -0.09
C ILE A 45 25.76 31.30 0.24
N ILE A 46 24.85 32.11 -0.30
CA ILE A 46 23.40 31.93 -0.09
C ILE A 46 22.93 30.57 -0.62
N PHE A 47 23.38 30.17 -1.81
CA PHE A 47 23.01 28.87 -2.37
C PHE A 47 23.55 27.69 -1.55
N PHE A 48 24.77 27.80 -1.01
CA PHE A 48 25.31 26.75 -0.14
C PHE A 48 24.58 26.67 1.20
N VAL A 49 24.12 27.79 1.76
CA VAL A 49 23.29 27.79 2.97
C VAL A 49 21.95 27.11 2.71
N ILE A 50 21.27 27.43 1.61
CA ILE A 50 19.99 26.78 1.24
C ILE A 50 20.20 25.27 1.03
N ALA A 51 21.29 24.86 0.40
CA ALA A 51 21.61 23.44 0.23
C ALA A 51 21.84 22.73 1.56
N ALA A 52 22.57 23.38 2.49
CA ALA A 52 22.81 22.83 3.83
C ALA A 52 21.50 22.67 4.62
N ASP A 53 20.62 23.66 4.60
CA ASP A 53 19.30 23.59 5.24
C ASP A 53 18.45 22.45 4.68
N GLY A 54 18.47 22.25 3.35
CA GLY A 54 17.79 21.14 2.70
C GLY A 54 18.30 19.77 3.18
N ILE A 55 19.63 19.60 3.31
CA ILE A 55 20.26 18.38 3.82
C ILE A 55 19.88 18.14 5.28
N VAL A 56 19.95 19.16 6.13
CA VAL A 56 19.57 19.07 7.54
C VAL A 56 18.09 18.66 7.68
N TYR A 57 17.21 19.24 6.88
CA TYR A 57 15.79 18.85 6.86
C TYR A 57 15.62 17.37 6.49
N LEU A 58 16.30 16.87 5.46
CA LEU A 58 16.22 15.48 5.03
C LEU A 58 16.68 14.51 6.12
N ILE A 59 17.80 14.82 6.79
CA ILE A 59 18.32 14.02 7.90
C ILE A 59 17.32 14.01 9.07
N HIS A 60 16.77 15.18 9.42
CA HIS A 60 15.80 15.28 10.50
C HIS A 60 14.51 14.52 10.18
N SER A 61 13.98 14.68 8.95
CA SER A 61 12.79 13.98 8.47
C SER A 61 12.97 12.46 8.54
N SER A 62 14.12 11.95 8.05
CA SER A 62 14.42 10.52 8.08
C SER A 62 14.55 9.98 9.52
N ARG A 63 15.25 10.71 10.40
CA ARG A 63 15.36 10.33 11.83
C ARG A 63 13.99 10.28 12.51
N THR A 64 13.14 11.28 12.26
CA THR A 64 11.78 11.33 12.81
C THR A 64 10.92 10.19 12.30
N ALA A 65 10.99 9.87 11.00
CA ALA A 65 10.29 8.73 10.42
C ALA A 65 10.73 7.39 11.04
N LYS A 66 12.05 7.20 11.22
CA LYS A 66 12.59 5.99 11.87
C LYS A 66 12.18 5.88 13.35
N LYS A 67 12.10 7.01 14.05
CA LYS A 67 11.62 7.06 15.44
C LYS A 67 10.15 6.65 15.53
N GLU A 68 9.30 7.18 14.65
CA GLU A 68 7.90 6.78 14.56
C GLU A 68 7.74 5.27 14.36
N VAL A 69 8.58 4.66 13.50
CA VAL A 69 8.56 3.20 13.26
C VAL A 69 8.92 2.40 14.51
N LYS A 70 9.76 2.93 15.38
CA LYS A 70 10.20 2.23 16.60
C LYS A 70 9.25 2.40 17.78
N GLU A 71 8.62 3.56 17.90
CA GLU A 71 7.88 3.95 19.12
C GLU A 71 6.37 3.67 19.01
N ASN A 72 5.85 3.46 17.80
CA ASN A 72 4.41 3.31 17.62
C ASN A 72 3.99 1.86 17.46
N ILE A 73 3.11 1.41 18.33
CA ILE A 73 2.27 0.23 18.11
C ILE A 73 1.18 0.67 17.12
N TYR A 74 1.35 0.30 15.86
CA TYR A 74 0.44 0.72 14.82
C TYR A 74 -0.83 -0.13 14.86
N LYS A 75 -1.96 0.57 15.00
CA LYS A 75 -3.27 -0.06 14.93
C LYS A 75 -3.70 -0.13 13.46
N PRO A 76 -4.29 -1.23 13.02
CA PRO A 76 -4.96 -1.30 11.72
C PRO A 76 -6.00 -0.19 11.58
N ILE A 77 -6.18 0.33 10.37
CA ILE A 77 -7.28 1.25 10.06
C ILE A 77 -8.52 0.42 9.83
N ILE A 78 -9.61 0.77 10.50
CA ILE A 78 -10.87 0.03 10.49
C ILE A 78 -11.92 0.83 9.74
N PHE A 79 -12.60 0.17 8.81
CA PHE A 79 -13.80 0.64 8.15
C PHE A 79 -14.95 -0.23 8.59
N ASN A 80 -16.09 0.36 8.95
CA ASN A 80 -17.28 -0.38 9.32
C ASN A 80 -18.24 -0.42 8.11
N ALA A 81 -18.67 -1.62 7.75
CA ALA A 81 -19.75 -1.84 6.81
C ALA A 81 -21.09 -1.82 7.55
N ASP A 82 -22.17 -1.52 6.82
CA ASP A 82 -23.53 -1.48 7.40
C ASP A 82 -24.05 -2.89 7.75
N LYS A 83 -23.48 -3.93 7.12
CA LYS A 83 -23.79 -5.34 7.38
C LYS A 83 -22.51 -6.17 7.48
N ASN A 84 -22.66 -7.39 8.00
CA ASN A 84 -21.59 -8.37 7.98
C ASN A 84 -21.24 -8.72 6.54
N LEU A 85 -19.94 -8.78 6.23
CA LEU A 85 -19.40 -9.17 4.94
C LEU A 85 -18.85 -10.59 5.04
N THR A 86 -19.54 -11.53 4.43
CA THR A 86 -19.11 -12.93 4.36
C THR A 86 -18.10 -13.16 3.25
N PHE A 87 -17.36 -14.27 3.31
CA PHE A 87 -16.47 -14.69 2.23
C PHE A 87 -17.21 -14.79 0.90
N ASP A 88 -18.43 -15.37 0.88
CA ASP A 88 -19.19 -15.58 -0.35
C ASP A 88 -19.70 -14.27 -0.96
N GLU A 89 -20.05 -13.28 -0.14
CA GLU A 89 -20.39 -11.93 -0.61
C GLU A 89 -19.19 -11.24 -1.24
N ILE A 90 -18.02 -11.28 -0.57
CA ILE A 90 -16.78 -10.72 -1.14
C ILE A 90 -16.44 -11.42 -2.47
N VAL A 91 -16.52 -12.75 -2.52
CA VAL A 91 -16.30 -13.51 -3.75
C VAL A 91 -17.29 -13.10 -4.84
N SER A 92 -18.58 -12.91 -4.52
CA SER A 92 -19.61 -12.48 -5.45
C SER A 92 -19.30 -11.09 -6.04
N ILE A 93 -18.88 -10.13 -5.20
CA ILE A 93 -18.46 -8.81 -5.66
C ILE A 93 -17.34 -8.94 -6.71
N PHE A 94 -16.29 -9.73 -6.43
CA PHE A 94 -15.19 -9.91 -7.36
C PHE A 94 -15.57 -10.69 -8.61
N LYS A 95 -16.48 -11.65 -8.52
CA LYS A 95 -17.05 -12.35 -9.69
C LYS A 95 -17.74 -11.39 -10.65
N ASN A 96 -18.54 -10.48 -10.13
CA ASN A 96 -19.24 -9.48 -10.94
C ASN A 96 -18.29 -8.47 -11.63
N LEU A 97 -17.10 -8.26 -11.07
CA LEU A 97 -16.08 -7.34 -11.59
C LEU A 97 -15.09 -8.02 -12.56
N THR A 98 -15.16 -9.34 -12.72
CA THR A 98 -14.10 -10.13 -13.37
C THR A 98 -14.70 -11.09 -14.38
N ASP A 99 -14.15 -11.15 -15.60
CA ASP A 99 -14.50 -12.15 -16.60
C ASP A 99 -14.17 -13.56 -16.08
N GLU A 100 -14.96 -14.57 -16.44
CA GLU A 100 -14.82 -15.96 -15.96
C GLU A 100 -13.41 -16.53 -16.18
N ASP A 101 -12.80 -16.26 -17.33
CA ASP A 101 -11.43 -16.69 -17.69
C ASP A 101 -10.31 -16.13 -16.77
N ASN A 102 -10.65 -15.17 -15.92
CA ASN A 102 -9.73 -14.54 -14.99
C ASN A 102 -9.99 -14.88 -13.51
N GLN A 103 -10.72 -15.98 -13.28
CA GLN A 103 -11.11 -16.48 -11.97
C GLN A 103 -10.52 -17.88 -11.74
N LEU A 104 -9.91 -18.11 -10.60
CA LEU A 104 -9.34 -19.40 -10.23
C LEU A 104 -9.61 -19.73 -8.78
N SER A 105 -9.57 -21.03 -8.46
CA SER A 105 -9.61 -21.53 -7.08
C SER A 105 -8.59 -22.66 -6.90
N THR A 106 -8.11 -22.85 -5.67
CA THR A 106 -7.29 -24.02 -5.29
C THR A 106 -7.97 -24.87 -4.22
N SER A 107 -8.97 -24.33 -3.54
CA SER A 107 -9.83 -24.98 -2.56
C SER A 107 -11.14 -24.20 -2.44
N GLU A 108 -12.06 -24.66 -1.59
CA GLU A 108 -13.29 -23.91 -1.29
C GLU A 108 -13.00 -22.58 -0.61
N ASP A 109 -11.89 -22.49 0.11
CA ASP A 109 -11.51 -21.33 0.91
C ASP A 109 -10.57 -20.35 0.22
N VAL A 110 -10.15 -20.63 -1.02
CA VAL A 110 -9.17 -19.77 -1.72
C VAL A 110 -9.63 -19.45 -3.12
N ARG A 111 -9.77 -18.17 -3.41
CA ARG A 111 -10.16 -17.61 -4.72
C ARG A 111 -9.10 -16.65 -5.21
N PHE A 112 -8.93 -16.60 -6.52
CA PHE A 112 -8.07 -15.64 -7.21
C PHE A 112 -8.84 -14.95 -8.31
N PHE A 113 -8.67 -13.63 -8.41
CA PHE A 113 -9.28 -12.78 -9.42
C PHE A 113 -8.25 -11.87 -10.06
N ARG A 114 -8.36 -11.70 -11.40
CA ARG A 114 -7.55 -10.75 -12.16
C ARG A 114 -8.45 -9.75 -12.88
N LEU A 115 -8.54 -8.54 -12.34
CA LEU A 115 -9.29 -7.46 -12.95
C LEU A 115 -8.42 -6.73 -13.97
N LYS A 116 -8.85 -6.67 -15.22
CA LYS A 116 -8.12 -6.01 -16.32
C LYS A 116 -8.63 -4.60 -16.62
N LYS A 117 -9.92 -4.33 -16.38
CA LYS A 117 -10.62 -3.16 -16.91
C LYS A 117 -10.56 -1.90 -16.05
N ILE A 118 -10.57 -2.01 -14.72
CA ILE A 118 -10.74 -0.85 -13.84
C ILE A 118 -9.42 -0.42 -13.19
N PHE A 119 -8.70 -1.39 -12.68
CA PHE A 119 -7.33 -1.27 -12.17
C PHE A 119 -6.64 -2.57 -12.60
N LYS A 120 -5.37 -2.53 -12.93
CA LYS A 120 -4.60 -3.79 -13.06
C LYS A 120 -4.50 -4.41 -11.66
N LEU A 121 -5.55 -5.05 -11.20
CA LEU A 121 -5.70 -5.58 -9.85
C LEU A 121 -5.67 -7.11 -9.87
N ARG A 122 -4.86 -7.69 -9.01
CA ARG A 122 -4.92 -9.11 -8.66
C ARG A 122 -5.36 -9.24 -7.23
N THR A 123 -6.30 -10.13 -6.97
CA THR A 123 -6.83 -10.35 -5.63
C THR A 123 -6.78 -11.83 -5.30
N VAL A 124 -6.25 -12.14 -4.13
CA VAL A 124 -6.40 -13.45 -3.47
C VAL A 124 -7.35 -13.26 -2.30
N ILE A 125 -8.44 -14.04 -2.28
CA ILE A 125 -9.39 -14.06 -1.17
C ILE A 125 -9.20 -15.39 -0.45
N TYR A 126 -8.98 -15.34 0.85
CA TYR A 126 -8.70 -16.48 1.71
C TYR A 126 -9.66 -16.48 2.90
N ARG A 127 -10.40 -17.59 3.07
CA ARG A 127 -11.26 -17.82 4.24
C ARG A 127 -10.53 -18.66 5.27
N THR A 128 -10.66 -18.31 6.53
CA THR A 128 -10.11 -19.08 7.64
C THR A 128 -10.88 -18.79 8.93
N ASP A 129 -11.09 -19.80 9.75
CA ASP A 129 -11.69 -19.65 11.09
C ASP A 129 -10.65 -19.16 12.09
N ASN A 130 -9.38 -19.50 11.89
CA ASN A 130 -8.27 -19.07 12.74
C ASN A 130 -7.04 -18.74 11.89
N PHE A 131 -6.73 -17.45 11.79
CA PHE A 131 -5.64 -16.99 10.95
C PHE A 131 -4.29 -17.48 11.43
N ASN A 132 -3.54 -18.12 10.50
CA ASN A 132 -2.14 -18.49 10.64
C ASN A 132 -1.37 -17.97 9.41
N LYS A 133 -0.32 -17.18 9.66
CA LYS A 133 0.46 -16.55 8.59
C LYS A 133 1.11 -17.56 7.65
N LYS A 134 1.62 -18.69 8.17
CA LYS A 134 2.28 -19.73 7.36
C LYS A 134 1.29 -20.41 6.41
N ASP A 135 0.09 -20.72 6.89
CA ASP A 135 -0.95 -21.36 6.09
C ASP A 135 -1.48 -20.41 5.02
N PHE A 136 -1.64 -19.14 5.38
CA PHE A 136 -2.00 -18.08 4.45
C PHE A 136 -0.93 -17.92 3.35
N ASP A 137 0.36 -17.81 3.71
CA ASP A 137 1.45 -17.65 2.74
C ASP A 137 1.53 -18.87 1.80
N ASN A 138 1.41 -20.10 2.32
CA ASN A 138 1.37 -21.31 1.51
C ASN A 138 0.20 -21.35 0.53
N SER A 139 -1.00 -20.96 0.98
CA SER A 139 -2.22 -20.92 0.16
C SER A 139 -2.11 -19.87 -0.93
N LYS A 140 -1.65 -18.68 -0.57
CA LYS A 140 -1.38 -17.56 -1.49
C LYS A 140 -0.36 -17.95 -2.57
N ASP A 141 0.75 -18.58 -2.18
CA ASP A 141 1.79 -18.98 -3.13
C ASP A 141 1.31 -20.08 -4.08
N ARG A 142 0.52 -21.05 -3.59
CA ARG A 142 -0.09 -22.09 -4.42
C ARG A 142 -1.02 -21.51 -5.48
N ILE A 143 -1.93 -20.62 -5.09
CA ILE A 143 -2.88 -20.04 -6.04
C ILE A 143 -2.18 -19.08 -7.01
N ASN A 144 -1.17 -18.34 -6.60
CA ASN A 144 -0.39 -17.48 -7.49
C ASN A 144 0.41 -18.30 -8.52
N LYS A 145 1.01 -19.44 -8.13
CA LYS A 145 1.68 -20.37 -9.05
C LYS A 145 0.69 -20.92 -10.08
N LYS A 146 -0.51 -21.35 -9.65
CA LYS A 146 -1.58 -21.79 -10.52
C LYS A 146 -2.00 -20.71 -11.48
N ALA A 147 -2.27 -19.49 -10.99
CA ALA A 147 -2.67 -18.36 -11.81
C ALA A 147 -1.60 -17.97 -12.85
N ASN A 148 -0.33 -17.99 -12.48
CA ASN A 148 0.76 -17.72 -13.41
C ASN A 148 0.80 -18.74 -14.57
N LYS A 149 0.50 -20.02 -14.28
CA LYS A 149 0.48 -21.10 -15.28
C LYS A 149 -0.77 -21.01 -16.17
N GLU A 150 -1.95 -20.98 -15.57
CA GLU A 150 -3.23 -21.11 -16.29
C GLU A 150 -3.65 -19.82 -17.02
N LEU A 151 -3.29 -18.65 -16.46
CA LEU A 151 -3.59 -17.35 -17.08
C LEU A 151 -2.44 -16.82 -17.95
N ASN A 152 -1.43 -17.66 -18.26
CA ASN A 152 -0.26 -17.28 -19.05
C ASN A 152 0.40 -15.96 -18.56
N ILE A 153 0.50 -15.78 -17.24
CA ILE A 153 1.11 -14.62 -16.66
C ILE A 153 2.63 -14.81 -16.67
N SER A 154 3.28 -14.46 -17.77
CA SER A 154 4.73 -14.58 -17.90
C SER A 154 5.45 -13.70 -16.87
N GLN A 155 6.72 -14.05 -16.57
CA GLN A 155 7.56 -13.19 -15.70
C GLN A 155 7.74 -11.78 -16.27
N TRP A 156 7.69 -11.65 -17.61
CA TRP A 156 7.79 -10.36 -18.29
C TRP A 156 6.52 -9.52 -18.09
N VAL A 157 5.32 -10.13 -18.21
CA VAL A 157 4.04 -9.49 -17.87
C VAL A 157 4.01 -9.11 -16.40
N ASN A 158 4.53 -9.95 -15.51
CA ASN A 158 4.68 -9.62 -14.09
C ASN A 158 5.55 -8.37 -13.87
N ARG A 159 6.65 -8.22 -14.61
CA ARG A 159 7.55 -7.05 -14.50
C ARG A 159 6.95 -5.78 -15.10
N THR A 160 6.31 -5.87 -16.26
CA THR A 160 5.72 -4.70 -16.95
C THR A 160 4.41 -4.25 -16.30
N GLU A 161 3.63 -5.16 -15.74
CA GLU A 161 2.43 -4.83 -14.98
C GLU A 161 2.75 -4.35 -13.57
N ALA A 162 3.89 -4.76 -12.98
CA ALA A 162 4.25 -4.51 -11.59
C ALA A 162 4.26 -3.01 -11.22
N GLY A 163 4.69 -2.14 -12.14
CA GLY A 163 4.73 -0.69 -11.90
C GLY A 163 3.36 -0.03 -11.67
N ASN A 164 2.28 -0.63 -12.17
CA ASN A 164 0.92 -0.08 -12.12
C ASN A 164 -0.13 -1.05 -11.54
N MET A 165 0.29 -2.21 -11.03
CA MET A 165 -0.62 -3.23 -10.53
C MET A 165 -0.75 -3.15 -9.01
N MET A 166 -2.00 -3.23 -8.55
CA MET A 166 -2.30 -3.48 -7.15
C MET A 166 -2.56 -4.97 -6.92
N ARG A 167 -2.10 -5.48 -5.79
CA ARG A 167 -2.39 -6.84 -5.33
C ARG A 167 -3.08 -6.78 -3.98
N PHE A 168 -4.29 -7.28 -3.91
CA PHE A 168 -5.01 -7.39 -2.66
C PHE A 168 -4.95 -8.83 -2.17
N ASN A 169 -4.61 -8.98 -0.91
CA ASN A 169 -4.80 -10.22 -0.18
C ASN A 169 -5.92 -9.95 0.83
N ILE A 170 -7.10 -10.53 0.58
CA ILE A 170 -8.28 -10.35 1.44
C ILE A 170 -8.41 -11.60 2.30
N ILE A 171 -8.39 -11.42 3.60
CA ILE A 171 -8.53 -12.48 4.59
C ILE A 171 -9.90 -12.32 5.23
N CYS A 172 -10.78 -13.29 5.00
CA CYS A 172 -12.12 -13.33 5.59
C CYS A 172 -12.11 -14.29 6.78
N THR A 173 -12.50 -13.81 7.95
CA THR A 173 -12.59 -14.59 9.19
C THR A 173 -13.65 -14.02 10.10
N ASP A 174 -14.23 -14.85 10.95
CA ASP A 174 -15.19 -14.42 11.97
C ASP A 174 -14.50 -13.95 13.26
N VAL A 175 -13.20 -14.29 13.44
CA VAL A 175 -12.45 -13.98 14.66
C VAL A 175 -11.17 -13.22 14.36
N LEU A 176 -11.03 -12.06 15.00
CA LEU A 176 -9.78 -11.31 15.01
C LEU A 176 -8.85 -11.89 16.10
N ASN A 177 -7.92 -12.76 15.70
CA ASN A 177 -6.89 -13.26 16.60
C ASN A 177 -5.64 -12.36 16.62
N ASP A 178 -4.76 -12.56 17.62
CA ASP A 178 -3.53 -11.77 17.79
C ASP A 178 -2.60 -11.87 16.57
N ALA A 179 -2.52 -13.03 15.93
CA ALA A 179 -1.68 -13.25 14.76
C ALA A 179 -2.14 -12.39 13.57
N LEU A 180 -3.46 -12.30 13.32
CA LEU A 180 -4.03 -11.45 12.28
C LEU A 180 -3.85 -9.97 12.62
N TYR A 181 -4.10 -9.59 13.87
CA TYR A 181 -3.91 -8.21 14.33
C TYR A 181 -2.46 -7.75 14.14
N GLN A 182 -1.48 -8.56 14.57
CA GLN A 182 -0.06 -8.27 14.39
C GLN A 182 0.33 -8.20 12.90
N PHE A 183 -0.23 -9.10 12.08
CA PHE A 183 0.00 -9.11 10.64
C PHE A 183 -0.51 -7.81 9.96
N LEU A 184 -1.69 -7.32 10.36
CA LEU A 184 -2.26 -6.07 9.85
C LEU A 184 -1.63 -4.82 10.47
N SER A 185 -0.99 -4.92 11.63
CA SER A 185 -0.29 -3.80 12.27
C SER A 185 1.04 -3.45 11.59
N GLN A 186 1.46 -4.21 10.57
CA GLN A 186 2.66 -3.92 9.81
C GLN A 186 2.44 -2.71 8.89
N ASN A 187 3.50 -1.92 8.68
CA ASN A 187 3.43 -0.77 7.79
C ASN A 187 3.10 -1.18 6.35
N ALA A 188 2.05 -0.58 5.79
CA ALA A 188 1.60 -0.84 4.42
C ALA A 188 2.68 -0.53 3.37
N ASN A 189 3.52 0.52 3.56
CA ASN A 189 4.51 0.91 2.57
C ASN A 189 5.64 -0.12 2.40
N ARG A 190 5.85 -1.03 3.35
CA ARG A 190 6.77 -2.16 3.18
C ARG A 190 6.29 -3.12 2.07
N ASN A 191 4.99 -3.15 1.83
CA ASN A 191 4.34 -4.00 0.84
C ASN A 191 3.90 -3.22 -0.41
N LEU A 192 3.94 -1.88 -0.36
CA LEU A 192 3.57 -0.97 -1.45
C LEU A 192 4.83 -0.44 -2.17
N THR A 193 5.77 -1.33 -2.51
CA THR A 193 6.98 -0.93 -3.21
C THR A 193 6.68 -0.43 -4.63
N ARG A 194 7.66 0.22 -5.28
CA ARG A 194 7.54 0.68 -6.67
C ARG A 194 7.26 -0.47 -7.65
N VAL A 195 7.66 -1.69 -7.29
CA VAL A 195 7.55 -2.88 -8.14
C VAL A 195 6.28 -3.66 -7.86
N GLU A 196 5.82 -3.70 -6.59
CA GLU A 196 4.67 -4.49 -6.18
C GLU A 196 3.81 -3.70 -5.18
N GLY A 197 2.61 -3.33 -5.62
CA GLY A 197 1.62 -2.73 -4.72
C GLY A 197 0.80 -3.80 -4.01
N ILE A 198 1.36 -4.47 -2.99
CA ILE A 198 0.66 -5.50 -2.22
C ILE A 198 0.06 -4.88 -0.97
N ILE A 199 -1.22 -5.10 -0.72
CA ILE A 199 -1.85 -4.77 0.55
C ILE A 199 -2.66 -5.94 1.07
N ASN A 200 -2.56 -6.16 2.38
CA ASN A 200 -3.35 -7.15 3.09
C ASN A 200 -4.58 -6.46 3.67
N ILE A 201 -5.75 -7.06 3.45
CA ILE A 201 -7.04 -6.57 3.93
C ILE A 201 -7.65 -7.69 4.75
N ALA A 202 -8.09 -7.44 5.97
CA ALA A 202 -8.92 -8.40 6.70
C ALA A 202 -10.36 -7.94 6.71
N VAL A 203 -11.26 -8.89 6.58
CA VAL A 203 -12.71 -8.73 6.76
C VAL A 203 -13.11 -9.59 7.94
N VAL A 204 -13.57 -8.95 9.02
CA VAL A 204 -13.97 -9.60 10.27
C VAL A 204 -15.38 -9.13 10.60
N GLY A 205 -16.39 -9.95 10.30
CA GLY A 205 -17.78 -9.55 10.44
C GLY A 205 -18.10 -8.33 9.56
N ASN A 206 -18.51 -7.22 10.18
CA ASN A 206 -18.77 -5.96 9.49
C ASN A 206 -17.57 -5.02 9.41
N GLN A 207 -16.38 -5.46 9.83
CA GLN A 207 -15.19 -4.62 9.85
C GLN A 207 -14.23 -5.00 8.71
N ILE A 208 -13.79 -3.99 7.96
CA ILE A 208 -12.70 -4.10 7.00
C ILE A 208 -11.47 -3.42 7.59
N MET A 209 -10.39 -4.16 7.74
CA MET A 209 -9.16 -3.71 8.36
C MET A 209 -8.02 -3.69 7.36
N ILE A 210 -7.24 -2.62 7.34
CA ILE A 210 -6.03 -2.50 6.52
C ILE A 210 -4.83 -2.05 7.35
N PRO A 211 -3.60 -2.40 6.93
CA PRO A 211 -2.40 -1.91 7.54
C PRO A 211 -2.31 -0.38 7.47
N PRO A 212 -1.78 0.29 8.50
CA PRO A 212 -1.57 1.73 8.47
C PRO A 212 -0.40 2.12 7.55
N LEU A 213 -0.43 3.36 7.08
CA LEU A 213 0.68 3.98 6.34
C LEU A 213 1.45 4.92 7.27
N TYR A 214 2.74 4.66 7.50
CA TYR A 214 3.58 5.44 8.41
C TYR A 214 5.07 5.37 8.05
N GLY A 215 5.86 6.23 8.68
CA GLY A 215 7.31 6.29 8.45
C GLY A 215 7.68 7.04 7.17
N GLU A 216 8.72 6.60 6.50
CA GLU A 216 9.12 7.13 5.20
C GLU A 216 8.23 6.50 4.11
N CYS A 217 7.52 7.35 3.38
CA CYS A 217 6.67 6.98 2.26
C CYS A 217 6.99 7.89 1.08
N ASP A 218 7.05 7.35 -0.12
CA ASP A 218 7.09 8.18 -1.32
C ASP A 218 5.67 8.55 -1.80
N LEU A 219 5.59 9.49 -2.76
CA LEU A 219 4.30 9.96 -3.28
C LEU A 219 3.55 8.86 -4.03
N ALA A 220 4.26 7.90 -4.64
CA ALA A 220 3.66 6.79 -5.35
C ALA A 220 3.01 5.80 -4.37
N GLU A 221 3.67 5.49 -3.26
CA GLU A 221 3.11 4.65 -2.18
C GLU A 221 1.86 5.28 -1.58
N ILE A 222 1.90 6.59 -1.32
CA ILE A 222 0.75 7.34 -0.79
C ILE A 222 -0.40 7.34 -1.81
N SER A 223 -0.12 7.51 -3.09
CA SER A 223 -1.12 7.48 -4.15
C SER A 223 -1.79 6.11 -4.25
N ARG A 224 -1.00 5.02 -4.20
CA ARG A 224 -1.52 3.65 -4.19
C ARG A 224 -2.40 3.40 -2.97
N TYR A 225 -1.96 3.83 -1.79
CA TYR A 225 -2.73 3.68 -0.57
C TYR A 225 -4.07 4.41 -0.62
N LYS A 226 -4.12 5.61 -1.19
CA LYS A 226 -5.38 6.33 -1.48
C LYS A 226 -6.28 5.53 -2.43
N GLY A 227 -5.68 4.88 -3.44
CA GLY A 227 -6.41 3.99 -4.36
C GLY A 227 -7.06 2.81 -3.64
N VAL A 228 -6.36 2.19 -2.67
CA VAL A 228 -6.91 1.12 -1.82
C VAL A 228 -8.12 1.61 -1.03
N ILE A 229 -7.99 2.75 -0.38
CA ILE A 229 -9.09 3.33 0.40
C ILE A 229 -10.30 3.65 -0.48
N LYS A 230 -10.05 4.21 -1.67
CA LYS A 230 -11.10 4.48 -2.64
C LYS A 230 -11.79 3.18 -3.07
N PHE A 231 -11.03 2.11 -3.34
CA PHE A 231 -11.56 0.80 -3.68
C PHE A 231 -12.44 0.23 -2.57
N ILE A 232 -11.96 0.24 -1.32
CA ILE A 232 -12.75 -0.23 -0.17
C ILE A 232 -14.09 0.50 -0.09
N ASN A 233 -14.05 1.85 -0.13
CA ASN A 233 -15.27 2.65 -0.04
C ASN A 233 -16.24 2.41 -1.20
N GLN A 234 -15.73 2.31 -2.44
CA GLN A 234 -16.58 2.22 -3.63
C GLN A 234 -17.05 0.80 -3.95
N VAL A 235 -16.25 -0.21 -3.61
CA VAL A 235 -16.48 -1.60 -4.04
C VAL A 235 -16.95 -2.48 -2.89
N LEU A 236 -16.32 -2.35 -1.71
CA LEU A 236 -16.65 -3.22 -0.59
C LEU A 236 -17.73 -2.63 0.33
N LEU A 237 -17.84 -1.31 0.44
CA LEU A 237 -18.81 -0.65 1.32
C LEU A 237 -20.07 -0.16 0.59
N ASN A 238 -19.98 0.30 -0.67
CA ASN A 238 -21.10 0.89 -1.41
C ASN A 238 -21.84 -0.09 -2.35
N ASN A 239 -21.40 -1.34 -2.44
CA ASN A 239 -22.12 -2.39 -3.19
C ASN A 239 -23.25 -3.06 -2.37
N ASN A 240 -23.83 -2.33 -1.44
CA ASN A 240 -24.99 -2.75 -0.64
C ASN A 240 -26.25 -2.03 -1.05
#